data_e09dc3dd64dee9b716fcc1c3b27c7f37
#
_entry.id   e09dc3dd64dee9b716fcc1c3b27c7f37
#
_cell.length_a   1.000
_cell.length_b   1.000
_cell.length_c   1.000
_cell.angle_alpha   90.00
_cell.angle_beta   90.00
_cell.angle_gamma   90.00
#
_symmetry.space_group_name_H-M   'P 1'
#
loop_
_entity.id
_entity.type
_entity.pdbx_description
1 polymer ?
#
loop_
_entity_poly.entity_id
_entity_poly.type
_entity_poly.pdbx_seq_one_letter_code
_entity_poly.pdbx_strand_id
1 'polypeptide(L)'
;MDWDDVRVFLAVARQGSMRAAGRALGLSQPTIARRLAAFEATFGGQTLFDRLPEGLHLNAAGEQLVPAAESVEDAVLTLERRRAAASPLLSGTVRVSTGECAAGFLARCLSEPTTTALPSGITLELVDSRQTKNLARREADMALRHEPPESGDFYIFKAGTFACSVYRRRGADAAAWVTYTDEQAHYAPARWVQRQVEETGKPVALRASSMLMHLEAIRAGTGRGVLPCYVGDGHPLLERLMPPIPEIAADYWVIVHRDLRRAACVRAVIDWMKALFAKQRDVLAGNRQGASDSNLLASQAGQSRP
;
A
#
# COMPACT_ATOMS: atom_id res chain seq x y z
N MET A 1 30.40 -10.48 17.72
CA MET A 1 29.22 -9.76 17.20
C MET A 1 28.30 -10.76 16.54
N ASP A 2 27.09 -10.88 16.98
CA ASP A 2 26.04 -11.76 16.42
C ASP A 2 25.08 -10.92 15.58
N TRP A 3 24.54 -11.48 14.49
CA TRP A 3 23.54 -10.82 13.65
C TRP A 3 22.31 -10.44 14.45
N ASP A 4 21.86 -11.28 15.37
CA ASP A 4 20.70 -10.99 16.21
C ASP A 4 20.93 -9.78 17.12
N ASP A 5 22.17 -9.46 17.51
CA ASP A 5 22.49 -8.27 18.31
C ASP A 5 22.41 -7.00 17.46
N VAL A 6 22.89 -7.05 16.20
CA VAL A 6 22.72 -5.96 15.21
C VAL A 6 21.24 -5.69 14.94
N ARG A 7 20.46 -6.75 14.77
CA ARG A 7 19.02 -6.69 14.54
C ARG A 7 18.28 -6.03 15.71
N VAL A 8 18.67 -6.36 16.94
CA VAL A 8 18.13 -5.73 18.16
C VAL A 8 18.49 -4.27 18.22
N PHE A 9 19.75 -3.90 17.96
CA PHE A 9 20.20 -2.50 17.92
C PHE A 9 19.34 -1.68 16.95
N LEU A 10 19.18 -2.14 15.70
CA LEU A 10 18.36 -1.47 14.68
C LEU A 10 16.88 -1.37 15.09
N ALA A 11 16.33 -2.42 15.70
CA ALA A 11 14.94 -2.40 16.18
C ALA A 11 14.73 -1.36 17.30
N VAL A 12 15.66 -1.26 18.25
CA VAL A 12 15.59 -0.25 19.32
C VAL A 12 15.75 1.16 18.75
N ALA A 13 16.68 1.37 17.81
CA ALA A 13 16.90 2.64 17.14
C ALA A 13 15.63 3.14 16.40
N ARG A 14 14.91 2.23 15.74
CA ARG A 14 13.68 2.54 14.98
C ARG A 14 12.45 2.74 15.86
N GLN A 15 12.37 2.02 16.97
CA GLN A 15 11.17 2.00 17.83
C GLN A 15 11.26 2.95 19.03
N GLY A 16 12.42 3.49 19.34
CA GLY A 16 12.65 4.38 20.47
C GLY A 16 12.45 3.74 21.84
N SER A 17 12.18 2.42 21.92
CA SER A 17 12.05 1.73 23.22
C SER A 17 12.30 0.22 23.12
N MET A 18 12.89 -0.37 24.17
CA MET A 18 13.11 -1.82 24.25
C MET A 18 11.82 -2.63 24.23
N ARG A 19 10.74 -2.10 24.80
CA ARG A 19 9.43 -2.75 24.82
C ARG A 19 8.81 -2.82 23.43
N ALA A 20 8.88 -1.73 22.66
CA ALA A 20 8.37 -1.68 21.29
C ALA A 20 9.24 -2.55 20.35
N ALA A 21 10.57 -2.50 20.48
CA ALA A 21 11.49 -3.38 19.77
C ALA A 21 11.22 -4.86 20.07
N GLY A 22 10.94 -5.20 21.34
CA GLY A 22 10.57 -6.57 21.73
C GLY A 22 9.31 -7.05 21.03
N ARG A 23 8.26 -6.22 20.96
CA ARG A 23 7.03 -6.56 20.20
C ARG A 23 7.31 -6.75 18.71
N ALA A 24 8.10 -5.86 18.10
CA ALA A 24 8.45 -5.94 16.69
C ALA A 24 9.25 -7.20 16.33
N LEU A 25 10.11 -7.68 17.24
CA LEU A 25 10.96 -8.86 17.04
C LEU A 25 10.40 -10.15 17.61
N GLY A 26 9.27 -10.12 18.32
CA GLY A 26 8.73 -11.29 19.03
C GLY A 26 9.59 -11.73 20.21
N LEU A 27 10.34 -10.80 20.86
CA LEU A 27 11.25 -11.07 21.96
C LEU A 27 10.80 -10.37 23.26
N SER A 28 11.18 -10.95 24.40
CA SER A 28 10.92 -10.30 25.69
C SER A 28 11.82 -9.09 25.89
N GLN A 29 11.36 -8.07 26.66
CA GLN A 29 12.15 -6.89 26.97
C GLN A 29 13.50 -7.22 27.67
N PRO A 30 13.60 -8.18 28.60
CA PRO A 30 14.89 -8.60 29.16
C PRO A 30 15.83 -9.18 28.11
N THR A 31 15.31 -9.91 27.12
CA THR A 31 16.11 -10.45 26.01
C THR A 31 16.67 -9.32 25.13
N ILE A 32 15.85 -8.31 24.83
CA ILE A 32 16.29 -7.10 24.10
C ILE A 32 17.40 -6.40 24.88
N ALA A 33 17.20 -6.16 26.18
CA ALA A 33 18.19 -5.48 27.01
C ALA A 33 19.53 -6.24 27.05
N ARG A 34 19.50 -7.56 27.22
CA ARG A 34 20.70 -8.40 27.25
C ARG A 34 21.44 -8.38 25.91
N ARG A 35 20.74 -8.49 24.80
CA ARG A 35 21.35 -8.47 23.46
C ARG A 35 21.90 -7.10 23.10
N LEU A 36 21.20 -6.02 23.46
CA LEU A 36 21.72 -4.66 23.29
C LEU A 36 23.00 -4.44 24.08
N ALA A 37 23.02 -4.84 25.35
CA ALA A 37 24.23 -4.77 26.18
C ALA A 37 25.39 -5.63 25.61
N ALA A 38 25.10 -6.80 25.04
CA ALA A 38 26.10 -7.61 24.36
C ALA A 38 26.66 -6.91 23.11
N PHE A 39 25.80 -6.22 22.34
CA PHE A 39 26.23 -5.42 21.20
C PHE A 39 27.12 -4.27 21.63
N GLU A 40 26.72 -3.47 22.64
CA GLU A 40 27.49 -2.37 23.21
C GLU A 40 28.86 -2.84 23.75
N ALA A 41 28.90 -4.03 24.36
CA ALA A 41 30.14 -4.62 24.85
C ALA A 41 31.17 -4.86 23.73
N THR A 42 30.75 -5.14 22.49
CA THR A 42 31.66 -5.31 21.35
C THR A 42 32.35 -4.01 20.94
N PHE A 43 31.86 -2.87 21.41
CA PHE A 43 32.43 -1.53 21.21
C PHE A 43 33.08 -0.97 22.49
N GLY A 44 33.64 -1.86 23.31
CA GLY A 44 34.30 -1.46 24.57
C GLY A 44 33.35 -1.06 25.68
N GLY A 45 32.08 -1.41 25.60
CA GLY A 45 31.03 -1.07 26.58
C GLY A 45 30.50 0.36 26.46
N GLN A 46 30.80 1.04 25.35
CA GLN A 46 30.22 2.35 25.08
C GLN A 46 28.72 2.21 24.83
N THR A 47 27.90 2.99 25.56
CA THR A 47 26.46 3.06 25.32
C THR A 47 26.17 3.71 23.96
N LEU A 48 25.20 3.19 23.25
CA LEU A 48 24.79 3.67 21.93
C LEU A 48 23.47 4.47 21.97
N PHE A 49 22.84 4.50 23.15
CA PHE A 49 21.57 5.20 23.36
C PHE A 49 21.62 6.06 24.61
N ASP A 50 21.03 7.25 24.51
CA ASP A 50 20.67 8.09 25.61
C ASP A 50 19.27 7.74 26.12
N ARG A 51 19.09 7.79 27.46
CA ARG A 51 17.78 7.59 28.10
C ARG A 51 17.15 8.94 28.36
N LEU A 52 16.12 9.28 27.60
CA LEU A 52 15.34 10.50 27.77
C LEU A 52 13.94 10.16 28.32
N PRO A 53 13.20 11.13 28.88
CA PRO A 53 11.83 10.90 29.38
C PRO A 53 10.90 10.30 28.32
N GLU A 54 11.08 10.66 27.06
CA GLU A 54 10.32 10.19 25.90
C GLU A 54 10.76 8.82 25.37
N GLY A 55 11.90 8.29 25.82
CA GLY A 55 12.38 6.96 25.41
C GLY A 55 13.89 6.84 25.24
N LEU A 56 14.28 5.90 24.39
CA LEU A 56 15.69 5.66 24.01
C LEU A 56 15.96 6.36 22.67
N HIS A 57 16.96 7.23 22.66
CA HIS A 57 17.43 7.94 21.49
C HIS A 57 18.87 7.57 21.18
N LEU A 58 19.21 7.41 19.90
CA LEU A 58 20.60 7.19 19.51
C LEU A 58 21.46 8.39 19.96
N ASN A 59 22.60 8.10 20.58
CA ASN A 59 23.65 9.09 20.74
C ASN A 59 24.55 9.16 19.52
N ALA A 60 25.52 10.07 19.48
CA ALA A 60 26.42 10.27 18.34
C ALA A 60 27.16 8.99 17.90
N ALA A 61 27.54 8.13 18.84
CA ALA A 61 28.18 6.84 18.53
C ALA A 61 27.18 5.87 17.90
N GLY A 62 25.93 5.81 18.41
CA GLY A 62 24.88 5.00 17.85
C GLY A 62 24.50 5.44 16.44
N GLU A 63 24.38 6.76 16.19
CA GLU A 63 24.08 7.31 14.86
C GLU A 63 25.12 6.94 13.82
N GLN A 64 26.41 6.96 14.17
CA GLN A 64 27.49 6.57 13.28
C GLN A 64 27.47 5.08 12.89
N LEU A 65 26.90 4.21 13.73
CA LEU A 65 26.82 2.78 13.48
C LEU A 65 25.62 2.38 12.62
N VAL A 66 24.55 3.18 12.58
CA VAL A 66 23.31 2.85 11.86
C VAL A 66 23.59 2.48 10.38
N PRO A 67 24.36 3.26 9.58
CA PRO A 67 24.56 2.92 8.17
C PRO A 67 25.25 1.57 7.97
N ALA A 68 26.24 1.24 8.82
CA ALA A 68 26.93 -0.05 8.77
C ALA A 68 26.04 -1.21 9.21
N ALA A 69 25.25 -1.02 10.26
CA ALA A 69 24.29 -2.01 10.74
C ALA A 69 23.19 -2.27 9.69
N GLU A 70 22.69 -1.24 9.02
CA GLU A 70 21.74 -1.37 7.90
C GLU A 70 22.35 -2.12 6.72
N SER A 71 23.62 -1.89 6.40
CA SER A 71 24.32 -2.65 5.36
C SER A 71 24.42 -4.15 5.68
N VAL A 72 24.64 -4.52 6.93
CA VAL A 72 24.61 -5.93 7.38
C VAL A 72 23.21 -6.50 7.25
N GLU A 73 22.19 -5.78 7.67
CA GLU A 73 20.78 -6.18 7.50
C GLU A 73 20.46 -6.46 6.02
N ASP A 74 20.84 -5.55 5.13
CA ASP A 74 20.61 -5.68 3.69
C ASP A 74 21.32 -6.93 3.11
N ALA A 75 22.55 -7.23 3.56
CA ALA A 75 23.29 -8.42 3.14
C ALA A 75 22.58 -9.71 3.58
N VAL A 76 22.11 -9.78 4.83
CA VAL A 76 21.35 -10.93 5.36
C VAL A 76 20.02 -11.08 4.61
N LEU A 77 19.30 -10.01 4.41
CA LEU A 77 18.05 -10.01 3.64
C LEU A 77 18.27 -10.46 2.19
N THR A 78 19.39 -10.08 1.59
CA THR A 78 19.78 -10.54 0.23
C THR A 78 20.00 -12.04 0.22
N LEU A 79 20.72 -12.58 1.22
CA LEU A 79 20.95 -14.03 1.33
C LEU A 79 19.63 -14.80 1.46
N GLU A 80 18.71 -14.31 2.28
CA GLU A 80 17.39 -14.93 2.47
C GLU A 80 16.53 -14.84 1.20
N ARG A 81 16.57 -13.71 0.48
CA ARG A 81 15.89 -13.56 -0.83
C ARG A 81 16.43 -14.57 -1.85
N ARG A 82 17.74 -14.72 -1.95
CA ARG A 82 18.36 -15.71 -2.85
C ARG A 82 17.97 -17.14 -2.48
N ARG A 83 17.92 -17.46 -1.19
CA ARG A 83 17.44 -18.77 -0.73
C ARG A 83 15.96 -19.00 -1.14
N ALA A 84 15.10 -18.01 -0.94
CA ALA A 84 13.70 -18.08 -1.35
C ALA A 84 13.55 -18.22 -2.88
N ALA A 85 14.36 -17.48 -3.65
CA ALA A 85 14.35 -17.55 -5.11
C ALA A 85 14.83 -18.91 -5.66
N ALA A 86 15.66 -19.63 -4.92
CA ALA A 86 16.13 -20.97 -5.29
C ALA A 86 15.08 -22.07 -5.04
N SER A 87 13.98 -21.78 -4.31
CA SER A 87 12.92 -22.76 -4.06
C SER A 87 12.05 -22.97 -5.31
N PRO A 88 11.88 -24.21 -5.78
CA PRO A 88 11.01 -24.51 -6.92
C PRO A 88 9.51 -24.56 -6.54
N LEU A 89 9.17 -24.41 -5.27
CA LEU A 89 7.81 -24.59 -4.77
C LEU A 89 6.90 -23.42 -5.20
N LEU A 90 5.76 -23.77 -5.82
CA LEU A 90 4.64 -22.87 -6.12
C LEU A 90 3.72 -22.73 -4.90
N SER A 91 4.29 -22.61 -3.71
CA SER A 91 3.53 -22.45 -2.47
C SER A 91 4.26 -21.52 -1.52
N GLY A 92 3.49 -20.78 -0.72
CA GLY A 92 4.02 -19.85 0.27
C GLY A 92 3.27 -18.52 0.26
N THR A 93 3.72 -17.60 1.09
CA THR A 93 3.16 -16.25 1.19
C THR A 93 3.97 -15.29 0.35
N VAL A 94 3.27 -14.48 -0.47
CA VAL A 94 3.85 -13.33 -1.18
C VAL A 94 3.22 -12.06 -0.60
N ARG A 95 4.06 -11.25 0.02
CA ARG A 95 3.66 -9.99 0.66
C ARG A 95 3.74 -8.86 -0.34
N VAL A 96 2.60 -8.19 -0.57
CA VAL A 96 2.48 -7.06 -1.49
C VAL A 96 2.14 -5.80 -0.71
N SER A 97 3.04 -4.84 -0.71
CA SER A 97 2.83 -3.51 -0.14
C SER A 97 2.13 -2.62 -1.15
N THR A 98 1.02 -2.00 -0.75
CA THR A 98 0.23 -1.12 -1.63
C THR A 98 -0.61 -0.16 -0.82
N GLY A 99 -1.29 0.80 -1.46
CA GLY A 99 -2.26 1.68 -0.80
C GLY A 99 -3.65 1.04 -0.74
N GLU A 100 -4.50 1.57 0.15
CA GLU A 100 -5.85 1.07 0.48
C GLU A 100 -6.72 0.74 -0.74
N CYS A 101 -6.77 1.64 -1.74
CA CYS A 101 -7.59 1.43 -2.94
C CYS A 101 -7.12 0.25 -3.78
N ALA A 102 -5.82 0.15 -4.00
CA ALA A 102 -5.25 -0.94 -4.77
C ALA A 102 -5.35 -2.27 -4.01
N ALA A 103 -5.18 -2.26 -2.68
CA ALA A 103 -5.42 -3.44 -1.85
C ALA A 103 -6.86 -3.95 -1.99
N GLY A 104 -7.83 -3.04 -1.87
CA GLY A 104 -9.25 -3.37 -2.09
C GLY A 104 -9.55 -3.87 -3.51
N PHE A 105 -8.91 -3.29 -4.52
CA PHE A 105 -9.04 -3.77 -5.91
C PHE A 105 -8.48 -5.18 -6.07
N LEU A 106 -7.26 -5.45 -5.61
CA LEU A 106 -6.65 -6.78 -5.68
C LEU A 106 -7.48 -7.82 -4.92
N ALA A 107 -7.98 -7.49 -3.72
CA ALA A 107 -8.81 -8.39 -2.92
C ALA A 107 -10.12 -8.77 -3.62
N ARG A 108 -10.82 -7.78 -4.22
CA ARG A 108 -12.04 -8.06 -5.01
C ARG A 108 -11.73 -8.98 -6.19
N CYS A 109 -10.65 -8.71 -6.91
CA CYS A 109 -10.27 -9.49 -8.07
C CYS A 109 -9.88 -10.94 -7.75
N LEU A 110 -9.43 -11.22 -6.54
CA LEU A 110 -9.18 -12.60 -6.07
C LEU A 110 -10.48 -13.40 -5.92
N SER A 111 -11.59 -12.72 -5.57
CA SER A 111 -12.90 -13.35 -5.33
C SER A 111 -13.72 -13.52 -6.61
N GLU A 112 -13.39 -12.81 -7.68
CA GLU A 112 -14.16 -12.84 -8.91
C GLU A 112 -13.85 -14.10 -9.74
N PRO A 113 -14.86 -14.93 -10.09
CA PRO A 113 -14.65 -16.19 -10.85
C PRO A 113 -14.13 -15.95 -12.27
N THR A 114 -14.11 -14.69 -12.72
CA THR A 114 -13.65 -14.31 -14.06
C THR A 114 -12.16 -13.98 -14.14
N THR A 115 -11.47 -13.95 -13.02
CA THR A 115 -10.04 -13.60 -12.93
C THR A 115 -9.14 -14.82 -13.12
N THR A 116 -7.95 -14.61 -13.67
CA THR A 116 -6.91 -15.65 -13.69
C THR A 116 -6.60 -16.03 -12.24
N ALA A 117 -6.85 -17.29 -11.86
CA ALA A 117 -6.64 -17.73 -10.50
C ALA A 117 -5.15 -17.72 -10.12
N LEU A 118 -4.85 -17.28 -8.91
CA LEU A 118 -3.56 -17.57 -8.32
C LEU A 118 -3.44 -19.08 -8.06
N PRO A 119 -2.24 -19.68 -8.20
CA PRO A 119 -2.02 -21.06 -7.80
C PRO A 119 -2.47 -21.30 -6.35
N SER A 120 -3.16 -22.41 -6.09
CA SER A 120 -3.81 -22.71 -4.81
C SER A 120 -2.87 -22.77 -3.60
N GLY A 121 -1.56 -22.93 -3.83
CA GLY A 121 -0.53 -22.93 -2.78
C GLY A 121 -0.01 -21.55 -2.39
N ILE A 122 -0.42 -20.48 -3.08
CA ILE A 122 0.08 -19.13 -2.84
C ILE A 122 -0.92 -18.33 -2.00
N THR A 123 -0.46 -17.82 -0.87
CA THR A 123 -1.18 -16.84 -0.07
C THR A 123 -0.70 -15.44 -0.42
N LEU A 124 -1.61 -14.54 -0.80
CA LEU A 124 -1.30 -13.12 -0.99
C LEU A 124 -1.53 -12.38 0.32
N GLU A 125 -0.48 -11.76 0.85
CA GLU A 125 -0.56 -10.88 2.02
C GLU A 125 -0.50 -9.42 1.57
N LEU A 126 -1.60 -8.68 1.72
CA LEU A 126 -1.68 -7.27 1.36
C LEU A 126 -1.34 -6.42 2.57
N VAL A 127 -0.35 -5.54 2.43
CA VAL A 127 0.11 -4.65 3.51
C VAL A 127 -0.08 -3.21 3.07
N ASP A 128 -0.85 -2.43 3.85
CA ASP A 128 -0.98 -1.00 3.60
C ASP A 128 0.32 -0.28 4.01
N SER A 129 1.02 0.24 3.03
CA SER A 129 2.20 1.07 3.23
C SER A 129 2.41 1.95 2.01
N ARG A 130 2.57 3.22 2.27
CA ARG A 130 2.83 4.24 1.23
C ARG A 130 4.31 4.48 0.98
N GLN A 131 5.21 3.91 1.79
CA GLN A 131 6.65 4.15 1.68
C GLN A 131 7.35 3.07 0.86
N THR A 132 8.14 3.49 -0.12
CA THR A 132 8.93 2.60 -0.97
C THR A 132 10.13 1.97 -0.23
N LYS A 133 10.55 2.57 0.89
CA LYS A 133 11.69 2.12 1.71
C LYS A 133 11.53 0.70 2.26
N ASN A 134 10.31 0.18 2.29
CA ASN A 134 9.98 -1.11 2.88
C ASN A 134 10.34 -2.32 2.01
N LEU A 135 10.56 -2.13 0.70
CA LEU A 135 10.99 -3.21 -0.20
C LEU A 135 12.45 -3.63 0.05
N ALA A 136 13.34 -2.65 0.29
CA ALA A 136 14.73 -2.93 0.62
C ALA A 136 14.86 -3.62 1.99
N ARG A 137 13.96 -3.30 2.94
CA ARG A 137 13.94 -3.80 4.32
C ARG A 137 13.08 -5.06 4.53
N ARG A 138 12.72 -5.76 3.48
CA ARG A 138 11.91 -7.00 3.52
C ARG A 138 10.54 -6.89 4.22
N GLU A 139 9.99 -5.70 4.32
CA GLU A 139 8.62 -5.54 4.80
C GLU A 139 7.59 -5.99 3.75
N ALA A 140 8.03 -6.15 2.48
CA ALA A 140 7.26 -6.72 1.39
C ALA A 140 8.15 -7.36 0.33
N ASP A 141 7.63 -8.37 -0.39
CA ASP A 141 8.29 -9.02 -1.53
C ASP A 141 8.08 -8.22 -2.82
N MET A 142 6.95 -7.53 -2.90
CA MET A 142 6.53 -6.71 -4.03
C MET A 142 5.87 -5.43 -3.54
N ALA A 143 5.87 -4.39 -4.37
CA ALA A 143 5.03 -3.22 -4.14
C ALA A 143 4.22 -2.86 -5.38
N LEU A 144 3.04 -2.28 -5.16
CA LEU A 144 2.23 -1.64 -6.16
C LEU A 144 2.13 -0.15 -5.83
N ARG A 145 2.66 0.72 -6.72
CA ARG A 145 2.81 2.15 -6.48
C ARG A 145 2.34 2.97 -7.68
N HIS A 146 2.10 4.27 -7.46
CA HIS A 146 1.74 5.20 -8.52
C HIS A 146 2.96 5.73 -9.27
N GLU A 147 4.13 5.69 -8.64
CA GLU A 147 5.40 6.14 -9.21
C GLU A 147 6.48 5.08 -8.98
N PRO A 148 7.36 4.86 -9.97
CA PRO A 148 8.50 3.98 -9.78
C PRO A 148 9.53 4.65 -8.86
N PRO A 149 10.33 3.89 -8.11
CA PRO A 149 11.43 4.44 -7.33
C PRO A 149 12.53 4.99 -8.26
N GLU A 150 13.17 6.08 -7.84
CA GLU A 150 14.26 6.70 -8.58
C GLU A 150 15.54 5.84 -8.62
N SER A 151 15.74 4.96 -7.65
CA SER A 151 16.94 4.13 -7.51
C SER A 151 16.65 2.81 -6.79
N GLY A 152 17.56 1.85 -6.94
CA GLY A 152 17.51 0.54 -6.30
C GLY A 152 17.58 -0.61 -7.31
N ASP A 153 17.94 -1.81 -6.83
CA ASP A 153 18.01 -3.01 -7.68
C ASP A 153 16.66 -3.70 -7.80
N PHE A 154 15.77 -3.09 -8.59
CA PHE A 154 14.39 -3.54 -8.77
C PHE A 154 14.11 -4.00 -10.21
N TYR A 155 13.23 -4.98 -10.31
CA TYR A 155 12.47 -5.24 -11.52
C TYR A 155 11.17 -4.46 -11.45
N ILE A 156 10.96 -3.55 -12.40
CA ILE A 156 9.85 -2.62 -12.42
C ILE A 156 9.11 -2.77 -13.74
N PHE A 157 7.78 -2.78 -13.68
CA PHE A 157 6.94 -2.68 -14.89
C PHE A 157 5.65 -1.93 -14.60
N LYS A 158 5.14 -1.24 -15.60
CA LYS A 158 3.84 -0.61 -15.57
C LYS A 158 2.76 -1.69 -15.68
N ALA A 159 1.92 -1.82 -14.65
CA ALA A 159 0.83 -2.78 -14.63
C ALA A 159 -0.39 -2.28 -15.38
N GLY A 160 -0.72 -0.99 -15.23
CA GLY A 160 -1.85 -0.37 -15.90
C GLY A 160 -1.97 1.11 -15.56
N THR A 161 -2.96 1.76 -16.15
CA THR A 161 -3.35 3.13 -15.84
C THR A 161 -4.77 3.12 -15.32
N PHE A 162 -5.07 3.93 -14.30
CA PHE A 162 -6.43 4.11 -13.82
C PHE A 162 -6.86 5.58 -13.95
N ALA A 163 -8.13 5.76 -14.21
CA ALA A 163 -8.75 7.06 -14.30
C ALA A 163 -9.44 7.43 -12.98
N CYS A 164 -9.59 8.72 -12.75
CA CYS A 164 -10.36 9.30 -11.65
C CYS A 164 -11.49 10.15 -12.20
N SER A 165 -12.57 10.25 -11.43
CA SER A 165 -13.69 11.15 -11.72
C SER A 165 -14.30 11.69 -10.42
N VAL A 166 -15.25 12.61 -10.55
CA VAL A 166 -16.00 13.16 -9.43
C VAL A 166 -17.22 12.29 -9.14
N TYR A 167 -17.40 11.96 -7.87
CA TYR A 167 -18.52 11.16 -7.37
C TYR A 167 -19.25 11.87 -6.25
N ARG A 168 -20.53 11.56 -6.12
CA ARG A 168 -21.35 11.92 -4.95
C ARG A 168 -22.25 10.74 -4.57
N ARG A 169 -22.88 10.83 -3.41
CA ARG A 169 -23.96 9.93 -3.07
C ARG A 169 -25.12 10.14 -4.04
N ARG A 170 -25.67 9.07 -4.56
CA ARG A 170 -26.82 9.07 -5.48
C ARG A 170 -27.99 9.80 -4.86
N GLY A 171 -28.54 10.77 -5.56
CA GLY A 171 -29.68 11.57 -5.11
C GLY A 171 -29.36 12.62 -4.04
N ALA A 172 -28.12 12.80 -3.63
CA ALA A 172 -27.75 13.86 -2.69
C ALA A 172 -27.42 15.16 -3.44
N ASP A 173 -27.88 16.30 -2.88
CA ASP A 173 -27.40 17.62 -3.33
C ASP A 173 -26.07 17.93 -2.64
N ALA A 174 -24.96 17.47 -3.25
CA ALA A 174 -23.62 17.62 -2.71
C ALA A 174 -22.88 18.75 -3.41
N ALA A 175 -23.15 20.00 -3.03
CA ALA A 175 -22.46 21.16 -3.57
C ALA A 175 -21.03 21.30 -3.02
N ALA A 176 -20.80 20.91 -1.77
CA ALA A 176 -19.50 21.00 -1.10
C ALA A 176 -18.54 19.87 -1.53
N TRP A 177 -17.22 20.10 -1.31
CA TRP A 177 -16.19 19.15 -1.62
C TRP A 177 -15.75 18.34 -0.39
N VAL A 178 -15.46 17.08 -0.62
CA VAL A 178 -14.64 16.22 0.23
C VAL A 178 -13.27 16.11 -0.43
N THR A 179 -12.19 16.38 0.29
CA THR A 179 -10.82 16.37 -0.25
C THR A 179 -9.82 15.82 0.76
N TYR A 180 -8.55 15.88 0.44
CA TYR A 180 -7.47 15.42 1.31
C TYR A 180 -7.02 16.50 2.29
N THR A 181 -6.35 16.08 3.38
CA THR A 181 -5.70 16.97 4.35
C THR A 181 -4.51 17.70 3.70
N ASP A 182 -4.04 18.76 4.36
CA ASP A 182 -2.96 19.59 3.83
C ASP A 182 -1.63 18.81 3.67
N GLU A 183 -1.39 17.81 4.49
CA GLU A 183 -0.25 16.89 4.33
C GLU A 183 -0.24 16.17 2.98
N GLN A 184 -1.41 15.98 2.39
CA GLN A 184 -1.64 15.29 1.12
C GLN A 184 -2.01 16.25 -0.01
N ALA A 185 -1.86 17.56 0.19
CA ALA A 185 -2.14 18.58 -0.81
C ALA A 185 -1.33 18.39 -2.11
N HIS A 186 -0.19 17.68 -2.03
CA HIS A 186 0.63 17.33 -3.20
C HIS A 186 0.00 16.27 -4.12
N TYR A 187 -1.05 15.56 -3.71
CA TYR A 187 -1.73 14.59 -4.57
C TYR A 187 -2.46 15.26 -5.73
N ALA A 188 -2.38 14.67 -6.92
CA ALA A 188 -3.03 15.22 -8.11
C ALA A 188 -4.54 15.43 -7.92
N PRO A 189 -5.32 14.49 -7.31
CA PRO A 189 -6.72 14.73 -6.99
C PRO A 189 -6.95 15.91 -6.03
N ALA A 190 -6.08 16.07 -5.01
CA ALA A 190 -6.20 17.18 -4.06
C ALA A 190 -5.98 18.54 -4.75
N ARG A 191 -4.93 18.66 -5.57
CA ARG A 191 -4.66 19.86 -6.34
C ARG A 191 -5.78 20.20 -7.34
N TRP A 192 -6.35 19.17 -7.96
CA TRP A 192 -7.47 19.36 -8.88
C TRP A 192 -8.70 19.89 -8.14
N VAL A 193 -9.06 19.32 -6.99
CA VAL A 193 -10.19 19.82 -6.16
C VAL A 193 -9.93 21.25 -5.67
N GLN A 194 -8.70 21.57 -5.28
CA GLN A 194 -8.35 22.92 -4.86
C GLN A 194 -8.62 23.95 -5.97
N ARG A 195 -8.21 23.66 -7.21
CA ARG A 195 -8.55 24.53 -8.37
C ARG A 195 -10.06 24.67 -8.54
N GLN A 196 -10.83 23.58 -8.40
CA GLN A 196 -12.29 23.63 -8.50
C GLN A 196 -12.94 24.47 -7.40
N VAL A 197 -12.39 24.46 -6.20
CA VAL A 197 -12.84 25.34 -5.09
C VAL A 197 -12.59 26.81 -5.43
N GLU A 198 -11.41 27.13 -5.94
CA GLU A 198 -11.02 28.50 -6.35
C GLU A 198 -11.89 29.01 -7.51
N GLU A 199 -12.14 28.19 -8.53
CA GLU A 199 -12.92 28.55 -9.71
C GLU A 199 -14.42 28.70 -9.42
N THR A 200 -14.97 27.83 -8.55
CA THR A 200 -16.43 27.76 -8.36
C THR A 200 -16.93 28.41 -7.06
N GLY A 201 -16.03 28.75 -6.14
CA GLY A 201 -16.37 29.25 -4.81
C GLY A 201 -17.08 28.23 -3.90
N LYS A 202 -17.17 26.97 -4.29
CA LYS A 202 -17.86 25.95 -3.50
C LYS A 202 -17.00 25.51 -2.32
N PRO A 203 -17.57 25.42 -1.09
CA PRO A 203 -16.78 25.16 0.09
C PRO A 203 -16.26 23.70 0.16
N VAL A 204 -15.23 23.49 0.96
CA VAL A 204 -14.79 22.16 1.41
C VAL A 204 -15.57 21.83 2.68
N ALA A 205 -16.33 20.74 2.68
CA ALA A 205 -17.07 20.27 3.84
C ALA A 205 -16.24 19.35 4.75
N LEU A 206 -15.30 18.59 4.17
CA LEU A 206 -14.49 17.63 4.92
C LEU A 206 -13.11 17.43 4.26
N ARG A 207 -12.09 17.31 5.09
CA ARG A 207 -10.74 16.86 4.71
C ARG A 207 -10.43 15.53 5.36
N ALA A 208 -9.95 14.55 4.59
CA ALA A 208 -9.66 13.21 5.05
C ALA A 208 -8.23 12.79 4.73
N SER A 209 -7.54 12.13 5.67
CA SER A 209 -6.16 11.68 5.49
C SER A 209 -6.04 10.29 4.84
N SER A 210 -7.15 9.55 4.71
CA SER A 210 -7.18 8.26 4.03
C SER A 210 -8.27 8.18 2.98
N MET A 211 -8.08 7.32 1.99
CA MET A 211 -9.06 7.10 0.93
C MET A 211 -10.33 6.46 1.46
N LEU A 212 -10.23 5.62 2.49
CA LEU A 212 -11.41 5.01 3.10
C LEU A 212 -12.30 6.06 3.77
N MET A 213 -11.71 6.97 4.55
CA MET A 213 -12.46 8.10 5.16
C MET A 213 -13.07 9.00 4.08
N HIS A 214 -12.33 9.26 2.99
CA HIS A 214 -12.80 10.05 1.86
C HIS A 214 -14.02 9.40 1.19
N LEU A 215 -13.94 8.10 0.90
CA LEU A 215 -15.03 7.31 0.33
C LEU A 215 -16.26 7.29 1.25
N GLU A 216 -16.06 7.07 2.55
CA GLU A 216 -17.17 7.04 3.53
C GLU A 216 -17.86 8.40 3.63
N ALA A 217 -17.14 9.51 3.63
CA ALA A 217 -17.72 10.85 3.63
C ALA A 217 -18.61 11.10 2.39
N ILE A 218 -18.13 10.69 1.21
CA ILE A 218 -18.92 10.80 -0.03
C ILE A 218 -20.17 9.89 0.03
N ARG A 219 -20.02 8.66 0.51
CA ARG A 219 -21.14 7.71 0.72
C ARG A 219 -22.18 8.24 1.69
N ALA A 220 -21.75 8.89 2.75
CA ALA A 220 -22.64 9.54 3.72
C ALA A 220 -23.40 10.74 3.14
N GLY A 221 -22.94 11.29 1.99
CA GLY A 221 -23.55 12.47 1.37
C GLY A 221 -22.99 13.79 1.92
N THR A 222 -21.86 13.78 2.62
CA THR A 222 -21.21 14.97 3.16
C THR A 222 -20.80 15.96 2.05
N GLY A 223 -20.48 15.44 0.87
CA GLY A 223 -20.08 16.23 -0.28
C GLY A 223 -19.80 15.34 -1.49
N ARG A 224 -19.29 15.97 -2.54
CA ARG A 224 -18.72 15.31 -3.72
C ARG A 224 -17.20 15.26 -3.60
N GLY A 225 -16.57 14.26 -4.20
CA GLY A 225 -15.12 14.14 -4.18
C GLY A 225 -14.58 13.34 -5.34
N VAL A 226 -13.27 13.38 -5.52
CA VAL A 226 -12.58 12.64 -6.57
C VAL A 226 -12.25 11.24 -6.08
N LEU A 227 -12.67 10.22 -6.84
CA LEU A 227 -12.36 8.81 -6.58
C LEU A 227 -11.78 8.18 -7.86
N PRO A 228 -10.93 7.13 -7.72
CA PRO A 228 -10.62 6.24 -8.84
C PRO A 228 -11.91 5.62 -9.40
N CYS A 229 -12.04 5.57 -10.73
CA CYS A 229 -13.26 5.07 -11.38
C CYS A 229 -13.60 3.63 -10.96
N TYR A 230 -12.60 2.76 -10.83
CA TYR A 230 -12.79 1.38 -10.38
C TYR A 230 -13.28 1.25 -8.92
N VAL A 231 -13.23 2.35 -8.14
CA VAL A 231 -13.83 2.43 -6.79
C VAL A 231 -15.24 2.99 -6.85
N GLY A 232 -15.41 4.11 -7.55
CA GLY A 232 -16.67 4.83 -7.59
C GLY A 232 -17.75 4.15 -8.43
N ASP A 233 -17.42 3.65 -9.62
CA ASP A 233 -18.39 3.05 -10.55
C ASP A 233 -19.01 1.75 -10.05
N GLY A 234 -18.23 0.96 -9.31
CA GLY A 234 -18.73 -0.29 -8.72
C GLY A 234 -19.55 -0.11 -7.44
N HIS A 235 -19.73 1.12 -6.96
CA HIS A 235 -20.38 1.37 -5.67
C HIS A 235 -21.86 1.73 -5.84
N PRO A 236 -22.82 0.92 -5.32
CA PRO A 236 -24.25 1.11 -5.59
C PRO A 236 -24.84 2.44 -5.11
N LEU A 237 -24.26 3.02 -4.05
CA LEU A 237 -24.72 4.29 -3.47
C LEU A 237 -24.12 5.53 -4.16
N LEU A 238 -23.16 5.35 -5.07
CA LEU A 238 -22.48 6.48 -5.71
C LEU A 238 -22.96 6.67 -7.15
N GLU A 239 -22.84 7.90 -7.61
CA GLU A 239 -23.00 8.28 -9.01
C GLU A 239 -21.85 9.15 -9.46
N ARG A 240 -21.41 8.92 -10.68
CA ARG A 240 -20.37 9.70 -11.34
C ARG A 240 -20.97 10.98 -11.89
N LEU A 241 -20.34 12.13 -11.63
CA LEU A 241 -20.85 13.44 -12.02
C LEU A 241 -20.28 13.96 -13.35
N MET A 242 -19.17 13.40 -13.84
CA MET A 242 -18.50 13.85 -15.05
C MET A 242 -17.67 12.73 -15.65
N PRO A 243 -17.25 12.83 -16.94
CA PRO A 243 -16.30 11.89 -17.52
C PRO A 243 -15.01 11.77 -16.71
N PRO A 244 -14.23 10.70 -16.91
CA PRO A 244 -12.89 10.59 -16.32
C PRO A 244 -12.04 11.83 -16.63
N ILE A 245 -11.29 12.29 -15.64
CA ILE A 245 -10.48 13.51 -15.69
C ILE A 245 -9.07 13.13 -16.14
N PRO A 246 -8.65 13.48 -17.40
CA PRO A 246 -7.36 13.04 -17.93
C PRO A 246 -6.15 13.51 -17.13
N GLU A 247 -6.22 14.74 -16.57
CA GLU A 247 -5.13 15.41 -15.85
C GLU A 247 -4.73 14.69 -14.55
N ILE A 248 -5.61 13.86 -14.00
CA ILE A 248 -5.39 13.11 -12.76
C ILE A 248 -5.47 11.60 -12.94
N ALA A 249 -5.42 11.14 -14.17
CA ALA A 249 -5.14 9.73 -14.44
C ALA A 249 -3.76 9.36 -13.89
N ALA A 250 -3.63 8.18 -13.32
CA ALA A 250 -2.37 7.75 -12.73
C ALA A 250 -2.05 6.30 -13.08
N ASP A 251 -0.78 5.96 -12.98
CA ASP A 251 -0.28 4.64 -13.31
C ASP A 251 -0.15 3.76 -12.06
N TYR A 252 -0.23 2.47 -12.29
CA TYR A 252 0.21 1.45 -11.35
C TYR A 252 1.50 0.82 -11.83
N TRP A 253 2.52 0.87 -10.96
CA TRP A 253 3.81 0.25 -11.17
C TRP A 253 4.00 -0.89 -10.18
N VAL A 254 4.32 -2.07 -10.68
CA VAL A 254 4.74 -3.20 -9.87
C VAL A 254 6.25 -3.14 -9.75
N ILE A 255 6.72 -3.19 -8.51
CA ILE A 255 8.13 -3.10 -8.14
C ILE A 255 8.48 -4.36 -7.35
N VAL A 256 9.52 -5.07 -7.77
CA VAL A 256 9.98 -6.33 -7.15
C VAL A 256 11.48 -6.26 -7.00
N HIS A 257 12.02 -6.67 -5.85
CA HIS A 257 13.47 -6.78 -5.73
C HIS A 257 14.00 -7.80 -6.77
N ARG A 258 15.09 -7.46 -7.47
CA ARG A 258 15.61 -8.28 -8.58
C ARG A 258 15.87 -9.72 -8.17
N ASP A 259 16.38 -9.97 -6.98
CA ASP A 259 16.66 -11.31 -6.46
C ASP A 259 15.38 -12.17 -6.32
N LEU A 260 14.24 -11.55 -5.98
CA LEU A 260 12.96 -12.25 -5.82
C LEU A 260 12.24 -12.52 -7.14
N ARG A 261 12.59 -11.83 -8.23
CA ARG A 261 11.95 -12.01 -9.55
C ARG A 261 11.94 -13.47 -10.02
N ARG A 262 12.95 -14.25 -9.62
CA ARG A 262 13.09 -15.66 -10.03
C ARG A 262 12.40 -16.64 -9.09
N ALA A 263 11.97 -16.22 -7.91
CA ALA A 263 11.22 -17.07 -6.99
C ALA A 263 9.89 -17.50 -7.64
N ALA A 264 9.58 -18.80 -7.61
CA ALA A 264 8.45 -19.37 -8.34
C ALA A 264 7.12 -18.73 -7.92
N CYS A 265 6.91 -18.53 -6.60
CA CYS A 265 5.69 -17.89 -6.07
C CYS A 265 5.59 -16.41 -6.46
N VAL A 266 6.69 -15.65 -6.40
CA VAL A 266 6.72 -14.23 -6.79
C VAL A 266 6.45 -14.08 -8.28
N ARG A 267 7.07 -14.93 -9.12
CA ARG A 267 6.82 -14.94 -10.57
C ARG A 267 5.35 -15.24 -10.89
N ALA A 268 4.75 -16.21 -10.21
CA ALA A 268 3.33 -16.52 -10.40
C ALA A 268 2.43 -15.31 -10.04
N VAL A 269 2.75 -14.57 -8.97
CA VAL A 269 2.02 -13.33 -8.61
C VAL A 269 2.25 -12.23 -9.64
N ILE A 270 3.48 -12.07 -10.18
CA ILE A 270 3.77 -11.13 -11.28
C ILE A 270 2.90 -11.44 -12.51
N ASP A 271 2.86 -12.71 -12.92
CA ASP A 271 2.11 -13.14 -14.10
C ASP A 271 0.60 -12.97 -13.87
N TRP A 272 0.12 -13.29 -12.67
CA TRP A 272 -1.26 -13.02 -12.25
C TRP A 272 -1.59 -11.52 -12.31
N MET A 273 -0.76 -10.65 -11.76
CA MET A 273 -0.99 -9.20 -11.80
C MET A 273 -1.03 -8.68 -13.25
N LYS A 274 -0.13 -9.12 -14.11
CA LYS A 274 -0.15 -8.73 -15.53
C LYS A 274 -1.46 -9.11 -16.20
N ALA A 275 -1.90 -10.36 -16.02
CA ALA A 275 -3.17 -10.85 -16.58
C ALA A 275 -4.37 -10.07 -15.99
N LEU A 276 -4.36 -9.84 -14.68
CA LEU A 276 -5.40 -9.09 -14.00
C LEU A 276 -5.54 -7.67 -14.53
N PHE A 277 -4.47 -6.89 -14.55
CA PHE A 277 -4.51 -5.51 -15.04
C PHE A 277 -4.87 -5.41 -16.52
N ALA A 278 -4.41 -6.34 -17.34
CA ALA A 278 -4.82 -6.41 -18.74
C ALA A 278 -6.33 -6.66 -18.90
N LYS A 279 -6.89 -7.57 -18.11
CA LYS A 279 -8.32 -7.90 -18.11
C LYS A 279 -9.19 -6.76 -17.56
N GLN A 280 -8.72 -6.08 -16.53
CA GLN A 280 -9.45 -5.00 -15.86
C GLN A 280 -9.21 -3.61 -16.49
N ARG A 281 -8.58 -3.53 -17.66
CA ARG A 281 -8.20 -2.27 -18.32
C ARG A 281 -9.37 -1.31 -18.45
N ASP A 282 -10.54 -1.78 -18.90
CA ASP A 282 -11.71 -0.93 -19.11
C ASP A 282 -12.33 -0.45 -17.81
N VAL A 283 -12.30 -1.28 -16.76
CA VAL A 283 -12.76 -0.90 -15.42
C VAL A 283 -11.84 0.17 -14.82
N LEU A 284 -10.53 -0.01 -14.95
CA LEU A 284 -9.54 0.97 -14.50
C LEU A 284 -9.65 2.28 -15.27
N ALA A 285 -9.88 2.24 -16.59
CA ALA A 285 -10.07 3.41 -17.42
C ALA A 285 -11.41 4.14 -17.19
N GLY A 286 -12.33 3.56 -16.40
CA GLY A 286 -13.66 4.11 -16.18
C GLY A 286 -14.57 4.00 -17.40
N ASN A 287 -14.30 3.06 -18.33
CA ASN A 287 -15.09 2.84 -19.54
C ASN A 287 -16.34 2.00 -19.29
N ARG A 288 -16.42 1.28 -18.17
CA ARG A 288 -17.62 0.56 -17.74
C ARG A 288 -18.39 1.43 -16.74
N GLN A 289 -19.43 2.07 -17.20
CA GLN A 289 -20.52 2.49 -16.30
C GLN A 289 -21.19 1.21 -15.80
N GLY A 290 -21.33 1.11 -14.48
CA GLY A 290 -21.66 -0.10 -13.75
C GLY A 290 -22.73 -0.99 -14.41
N ALA A 291 -22.46 -2.26 -14.46
CA ALA A 291 -23.39 -3.33 -14.82
C ALA A 291 -24.55 -3.52 -13.82
N SER A 292 -24.84 -2.52 -12.98
CA SER A 292 -25.83 -2.60 -11.91
C SER A 292 -27.28 -2.41 -12.36
N ASP A 293 -27.51 -1.83 -13.54
CA ASP A 293 -28.91 -1.53 -13.93
C ASP A 293 -29.59 -2.66 -14.71
N SER A 294 -28.84 -3.60 -15.30
CA SER A 294 -29.44 -4.68 -16.09
C SER A 294 -29.93 -5.86 -15.26
N ASN A 295 -29.35 -6.12 -14.08
CA ASN A 295 -29.75 -7.27 -13.25
C ASN A 295 -30.86 -6.96 -12.23
N LEU A 296 -31.04 -5.69 -11.84
CA LEU A 296 -32.15 -5.31 -10.97
C LEU A 296 -33.49 -5.26 -11.71
N LEU A 297 -33.49 -4.88 -12.99
CA LEU A 297 -34.70 -4.88 -13.81
C LEU A 297 -35.13 -6.28 -14.26
N ALA A 298 -34.19 -7.20 -14.46
CA ALA A 298 -34.49 -8.60 -14.78
C ALA A 298 -35.07 -9.38 -13.57
N SER A 299 -34.67 -9.04 -12.35
CA SER A 299 -35.19 -9.67 -11.11
C SER A 299 -36.61 -9.21 -10.78
N GLN A 300 -37.03 -8.00 -11.16
CA GLN A 300 -38.37 -7.49 -10.90
C GLN A 300 -39.40 -7.91 -11.97
N ALA A 301 -38.93 -8.24 -13.19
CA ALA A 301 -39.82 -8.71 -14.26
C ALA A 301 -40.22 -10.19 -14.13
N GLY A 302 -39.53 -10.97 -13.29
CA GLY A 302 -39.82 -12.39 -13.05
C GLY A 302 -40.87 -12.69 -11.97
N GLN A 303 -41.34 -11.70 -11.21
CA GLN A 303 -42.29 -11.91 -10.10
C GLN A 303 -43.71 -11.44 -10.36
N SER A 304 -44.06 -11.08 -11.60
CA SER A 304 -45.41 -10.69 -11.98
C SER A 304 -45.95 -11.62 -13.06
N ARG A 305 -46.39 -12.78 -12.67
CA ARG A 305 -47.45 -13.54 -13.39
C ARG A 305 -48.25 -14.38 -12.40
N PRO A 306 -49.56 -14.40 -12.57
CA PRO A 306 -50.56 -14.86 -11.60
C PRO A 306 -50.58 -16.36 -11.39
#